data_09754e915b8ef3074af81ef79b953382
#
_entry.id   09754e915b8ef3074af81ef79b953382
#
_cell.length_a   1.000
_cell.length_b   1.000
_cell.length_c   1.000
_cell.angle_alpha   90.00
_cell.angle_beta   90.00
_cell.angle_gamma   90.00
#
_symmetry.space_group_name_H-M   'P 1'
#
loop_
_entity.id
_entity.type
_entity.pdbx_description
1 polymer ?
#
loop_
_entity_poly.entity_id
_entity_poly.type
_entity_poly.pdbx_seq_one_letter_code
_entity_poly.pdbx_strand_id
1 'polypeptide(L)'
;MIRTNYNIFEQMKTIANTNFPESFDKTIRRLKRKHKPTSHGNKVWNSNLIMIDYLTRYRLDNIDTALDIGCGWGVLCAYLCKQQIDVQGLDIDENLAPYIEHVNTINDTSFGVDYKDYKDISSKQWQSYDLITGCDICFWEEQIDSIINMIDKASGVVLISDPGRYTFWHLCKQVAGNLHDITIYTPRKAQGYVLEIVK
;
A
#
# COMPACT_ATOMS: atom_id res chain seq x y z
N MET A 1 -46.39 -16.70 -4.10
CA MET A 1 -45.22 -16.37 -4.97
C MET A 1 -44.16 -15.76 -4.04
N ILE A 2 -43.27 -16.61 -3.52
CA ILE A 2 -42.24 -16.23 -2.54
C ILE A 2 -41.12 -15.63 -3.34
N ARG A 3 -40.91 -14.31 -3.23
CA ARG A 3 -39.68 -13.65 -3.75
C ARG A 3 -38.50 -14.07 -2.85
N THR A 4 -37.74 -15.03 -3.30
CA THR A 4 -36.42 -15.31 -2.74
C THR A 4 -35.54 -14.07 -2.93
N ASN A 5 -35.31 -13.36 -1.83
CA ASN A 5 -34.25 -12.34 -1.77
C ASN A 5 -32.90 -13.07 -1.97
N TYR A 6 -32.38 -13.03 -3.17
CA TYR A 6 -30.98 -13.32 -3.41
C TYR A 6 -30.18 -12.21 -2.72
N ASN A 7 -29.77 -12.45 -1.49
CA ASN A 7 -28.65 -11.73 -0.89
C ASN A 7 -27.42 -12.08 -1.71
N ILE A 8 -27.13 -11.26 -2.71
CA ILE A 8 -25.85 -11.24 -3.38
C ILE A 8 -24.88 -10.63 -2.36
N PHE A 9 -24.33 -11.47 -1.48
CA PHE A 9 -23.11 -11.11 -0.78
C PHE A 9 -22.06 -10.89 -1.87
N GLU A 10 -21.69 -9.63 -2.14
CA GLU A 10 -20.51 -9.32 -2.93
C GLU A 10 -19.37 -10.09 -2.25
N GLN A 11 -18.80 -11.06 -2.95
CA GLN A 11 -17.78 -11.93 -2.38
C GLN A 11 -16.52 -11.07 -2.24
N MET A 12 -16.29 -10.57 -1.02
CA MET A 12 -15.15 -9.74 -0.70
C MET A 12 -13.86 -10.46 -1.07
N LYS A 13 -12.98 -9.79 -1.79
CA LYS A 13 -11.66 -10.34 -2.11
C LYS A 13 -10.73 -10.22 -0.92
N THR A 14 -9.94 -11.25 -0.70
CA THR A 14 -9.08 -11.38 0.48
C THR A 14 -7.69 -11.85 0.07
N ILE A 15 -6.68 -11.27 0.68
CA ILE A 15 -5.28 -11.74 0.64
C ILE A 15 -4.73 -11.74 2.07
N ALA A 16 -4.12 -12.84 2.51
CA ALA A 16 -3.53 -12.97 3.84
C ALA A 16 -4.45 -12.44 4.97
N ASN A 17 -5.71 -12.86 4.97
CA ASN A 17 -6.77 -12.41 5.90
C ASN A 17 -7.11 -10.92 5.83
N THR A 18 -6.65 -10.20 4.82
CA THR A 18 -6.98 -8.78 4.60
C THR A 18 -7.98 -8.66 3.47
N ASN A 19 -9.14 -8.11 3.79
CA ASN A 19 -10.18 -7.83 2.82
C ASN A 19 -9.84 -6.56 2.03
N PHE A 20 -10.10 -6.56 0.73
CA PHE A 20 -9.97 -5.35 -0.07
C PHE A 20 -11.10 -5.21 -1.07
N PRO A 21 -11.56 -3.96 -1.30
CA PRO A 21 -12.63 -3.70 -2.25
C PRO A 21 -12.09 -3.59 -3.67
N GLU A 22 -12.93 -3.95 -4.62
CA GLU A 22 -12.64 -3.75 -6.04
C GLU A 22 -13.28 -2.45 -6.55
N SER A 23 -12.71 -1.89 -7.62
CA SER A 23 -13.17 -0.63 -8.22
C SER A 23 -14.63 -0.63 -8.67
N PHE A 24 -15.19 -1.81 -8.95
CA PHE A 24 -16.56 -2.01 -9.41
C PHE A 24 -17.55 -2.32 -8.29
N ASP A 25 -17.09 -2.50 -7.04
CA ASP A 25 -17.96 -2.76 -5.89
C ASP A 25 -18.97 -1.62 -5.70
N LYS A 26 -20.17 -1.96 -5.28
CA LYS A 26 -21.29 -1.01 -5.15
C LYS A 26 -20.94 0.15 -4.20
N THR A 27 -20.31 -0.15 -3.08
CA THR A 27 -19.86 0.87 -2.13
C THR A 27 -18.79 1.77 -2.74
N ILE A 28 -17.78 1.20 -3.40
CA ILE A 28 -16.72 1.97 -4.06
C ILE A 28 -17.28 2.84 -5.18
N ARG A 29 -18.20 2.34 -6.00
CA ARG A 29 -18.84 3.16 -7.04
C ARG A 29 -19.65 4.33 -6.45
N ARG A 30 -20.24 4.16 -5.26
CA ARG A 30 -20.93 5.23 -4.54
C ARG A 30 -19.94 6.26 -4.00
N LEU A 31 -18.82 5.82 -3.42
CA LEU A 31 -17.76 6.69 -2.95
C LEU A 31 -17.17 7.52 -4.10
N LYS A 32 -16.81 6.90 -5.22
CA LYS A 32 -16.28 7.58 -6.41
C LYS A 32 -17.17 8.68 -6.98
N ARG A 33 -18.49 8.59 -6.79
CA ARG A 33 -19.43 9.66 -7.21
C ARG A 33 -19.39 10.90 -6.31
N LYS A 34 -19.06 10.70 -5.02
CA LYS A 34 -19.05 11.77 -4.00
C LYS A 34 -17.64 12.32 -3.76
N HIS A 35 -16.66 11.44 -3.78
CA HIS A 35 -15.26 11.72 -3.46
C HIS A 35 -14.43 11.21 -4.62
N LYS A 36 -14.05 12.12 -5.53
CA LYS A 36 -13.27 11.77 -6.71
C LYS A 36 -11.79 11.75 -6.33
N PRO A 37 -11.17 10.58 -6.14
CA PRO A 37 -9.73 10.52 -5.92
C PRO A 37 -8.99 10.96 -7.19
N THR A 38 -7.74 11.35 -7.04
CA THR A 38 -6.84 11.59 -8.17
C THR A 38 -6.72 10.34 -9.06
N SER A 39 -6.13 10.46 -10.24
CA SER A 39 -5.99 9.37 -11.21
C SER A 39 -5.31 8.12 -10.62
N HIS A 40 -4.41 8.32 -9.65
CA HIS A 40 -3.66 7.23 -9.01
C HIS A 40 -4.38 6.62 -7.82
N GLY A 41 -5.27 7.37 -7.12
CA GLY A 41 -6.07 6.91 -5.98
C GLY A 41 -7.39 6.19 -6.36
N ASN A 42 -7.56 5.69 -7.57
CA ASN A 42 -8.85 5.22 -8.06
C ASN A 42 -9.10 3.71 -7.92
N LYS A 43 -8.15 2.94 -7.44
CA LYS A 43 -8.23 1.48 -7.27
C LYS A 43 -7.17 0.96 -6.29
N VAL A 44 -7.34 -0.28 -5.84
CA VAL A 44 -6.26 -1.04 -5.21
C VAL A 44 -5.33 -1.56 -6.30
N TRP A 45 -4.07 -1.14 -6.26
CA TRP A 45 -3.05 -1.54 -7.21
C TRP A 45 -2.48 -2.93 -6.88
N ASN A 46 -2.01 -3.64 -7.90
CA ASN A 46 -1.46 -4.98 -7.73
C ASN A 46 -0.21 -5.00 -6.83
N SER A 47 0.57 -3.93 -6.83
CA SER A 47 1.76 -3.82 -5.98
C SER A 47 1.45 -3.91 -4.49
N ASN A 48 0.25 -3.48 -4.04
CA ASN A 48 -0.21 -3.72 -2.68
C ASN A 48 -0.35 -5.23 -2.39
N LEU A 49 -0.95 -5.98 -3.32
CA LEU A 49 -1.14 -7.43 -3.16
C LEU A 49 0.19 -8.18 -3.23
N ILE A 50 1.10 -7.75 -4.09
CA ILE A 50 2.46 -8.27 -4.22
C ILE A 50 3.24 -8.03 -2.93
N MET A 51 3.15 -6.81 -2.36
CA MET A 51 3.80 -6.47 -1.09
C MET A 51 3.24 -7.33 0.06
N ILE A 52 1.94 -7.50 0.17
CA ILE A 52 1.32 -8.34 1.19
C ILE A 52 1.77 -9.80 1.04
N ASP A 53 1.78 -10.36 -0.17
CA ASP A 53 2.29 -11.72 -0.43
C ASP A 53 3.76 -11.86 -0.06
N TYR A 54 4.59 -10.85 -0.41
CA TYR A 54 5.99 -10.80 0.00
C TYR A 54 6.13 -10.86 1.52
N LEU A 55 5.44 -10.00 2.24
CA LEU A 55 5.48 -9.93 3.70
C LEU A 55 4.96 -11.20 4.40
N THR A 56 4.11 -12.00 3.75
CA THR A 56 3.70 -13.32 4.29
C THR A 56 4.78 -14.37 4.17
N ARG A 57 5.65 -14.27 3.19
CA ARG A 57 6.73 -15.22 2.92
C ARG A 57 8.02 -14.85 3.65
N TYR A 58 8.32 -13.57 3.67
CA TYR A 58 9.54 -12.99 4.25
C TYR A 58 9.17 -12.21 5.50
N ARG A 59 9.02 -12.93 6.62
CA ARG A 59 8.71 -12.28 7.91
C ARG A 59 9.86 -11.35 8.29
N LEU A 60 9.53 -10.11 8.52
CA LEU A 60 10.45 -9.14 9.08
C LEU A 60 10.34 -9.20 10.60
N ASP A 61 11.38 -9.70 11.25
CA ASP A 61 11.44 -9.72 12.71
C ASP A 61 11.73 -8.30 13.25
N ASN A 62 11.20 -7.99 14.42
CA ASN A 62 11.42 -6.73 15.15
C ASN A 62 10.89 -5.48 14.43
N ILE A 63 9.71 -5.58 13.80
CA ILE A 63 8.99 -4.44 13.24
C ILE A 63 7.82 -4.11 14.17
N ASP A 64 7.93 -3.02 14.89
CA ASP A 64 6.86 -2.51 15.76
C ASP A 64 6.13 -1.33 15.10
N THR A 65 6.82 -0.53 14.29
CA THR A 65 6.30 0.70 13.67
C THR A 65 6.49 0.70 12.16
N ALA A 66 5.46 1.17 11.41
CA ALA A 66 5.55 1.26 9.96
C ALA A 66 4.94 2.55 9.40
N LEU A 67 5.50 3.02 8.28
CA LEU A 67 4.94 4.08 7.46
C LEU A 67 4.69 3.56 6.05
N ASP A 68 3.45 3.68 5.56
CA ASP A 68 3.09 3.33 4.17
C ASP A 68 2.92 4.61 3.34
N ILE A 69 3.88 4.90 2.45
CA ILE A 69 3.87 6.10 1.60
C ILE A 69 3.10 5.85 0.30
N GLY A 70 2.20 6.80 -0.05
CA GLY A 70 1.25 6.61 -1.14
C GLY A 70 0.26 5.50 -0.80
N CYS A 71 -0.25 5.47 0.43
CA CYS A 71 -1.04 4.35 0.97
C CYS A 71 -2.35 4.08 0.22
N GLY A 72 -2.83 5.02 -0.60
CA GLY A 72 -4.05 4.88 -1.37
C GLY A 72 -5.26 4.57 -0.50
N TRP A 73 -5.94 3.44 -0.75
CA TRP A 73 -7.09 3.04 0.07
C TRP A 73 -6.70 2.37 1.40
N GLY A 74 -5.40 2.27 1.72
CA GLY A 74 -4.91 1.76 2.99
C GLY A 74 -4.98 0.23 3.15
N VAL A 75 -5.00 -0.53 2.06
CA VAL A 75 -5.09 -2.01 2.13
C VAL A 75 -3.84 -2.61 2.76
N LEU A 76 -2.65 -2.10 2.43
CA LEU A 76 -1.40 -2.53 3.06
C LEU A 76 -1.35 -2.10 4.53
N CYS A 77 -1.80 -0.88 4.86
CA CYS A 77 -1.93 -0.44 6.25
C CYS A 77 -2.84 -1.39 7.07
N ALA A 78 -4.00 -1.78 6.51
CA ALA A 78 -4.90 -2.73 7.17
C ALA A 78 -4.23 -4.10 7.40
N TYR A 79 -3.44 -4.58 6.43
CA TYR A 79 -2.66 -5.80 6.60
C TYR A 79 -1.63 -5.67 7.74
N LEU A 80 -0.83 -4.60 7.74
CA LEU A 80 0.20 -4.36 8.78
C LEU A 80 -0.44 -4.20 10.17
N CYS A 81 -1.55 -3.48 10.28
CA CYS A 81 -2.32 -3.34 11.51
C CYS A 81 -2.78 -4.72 12.05
N LYS A 82 -3.22 -5.64 11.19
CA LYS A 82 -3.56 -7.02 11.58
C LYS A 82 -2.36 -7.85 12.05
N GLN A 83 -1.15 -7.46 11.65
CA GLN A 83 0.09 -8.06 12.17
C GLN A 83 0.53 -7.43 13.50
N GLN A 84 -0.31 -6.56 14.10
CA GLN A 84 -0.02 -5.84 15.35
C GLN A 84 1.13 -4.82 15.23
N ILE A 85 1.38 -4.32 14.02
CA ILE A 85 2.33 -3.24 13.74
C ILE A 85 1.58 -1.91 13.88
N ASP A 86 2.16 -0.96 14.61
CA ASP A 86 1.67 0.43 14.67
C ASP A 86 1.99 1.12 13.33
N VAL A 87 0.96 1.26 12.49
CA VAL A 87 1.12 1.74 11.12
C VAL A 87 0.49 3.11 10.91
N GLN A 88 1.23 4.00 10.28
CA GLN A 88 0.76 5.28 9.78
C GLN A 88 0.73 5.24 8.24
N GLY A 89 -0.40 5.63 7.65
CA GLY A 89 -0.50 5.88 6.22
C GLY A 89 -0.07 7.31 5.88
N LEU A 90 0.42 7.51 4.66
CA LEU A 90 0.72 8.82 4.11
C LEU A 90 0.23 8.88 2.66
N ASP A 91 -0.57 9.87 2.32
CA ASP A 91 -1.00 10.12 0.94
C ASP A 91 -1.23 11.63 0.74
N ILE A 92 -1.16 12.10 -0.49
CA ILE A 92 -1.41 13.51 -0.82
C ILE A 92 -2.90 13.81 -1.03
N ASP A 93 -3.72 12.79 -1.28
CA ASP A 93 -5.12 12.93 -1.70
C ASP A 93 -6.10 12.75 -0.53
N GLU A 94 -6.58 13.84 0.06
CA GLU A 94 -7.58 13.83 1.15
C GLU A 94 -8.92 13.18 0.73
N ASN A 95 -9.22 13.09 -0.58
CA ASN A 95 -10.44 12.42 -1.04
C ASN A 95 -10.42 10.90 -0.78
N LEU A 96 -9.29 10.35 -0.37
CA LEU A 96 -9.14 8.94 -0.02
C LEU A 96 -9.70 8.59 1.37
N ALA A 97 -9.92 9.56 2.25
CA ALA A 97 -10.40 9.32 3.61
C ALA A 97 -11.63 8.38 3.69
N PRO A 98 -12.70 8.54 2.87
CA PRO A 98 -13.84 7.63 2.94
C PRO A 98 -13.56 6.20 2.42
N TYR A 99 -12.54 6.03 1.57
CA TYR A 99 -12.10 4.70 1.10
C TYR A 99 -11.30 3.99 2.19
N ILE A 100 -10.44 4.73 2.89
CA ILE A 100 -9.66 4.25 4.03
C ILE A 100 -10.60 3.84 5.17
N GLU A 101 -11.61 4.65 5.49
CA GLU A 101 -12.65 4.31 6.47
C GLU A 101 -13.39 3.02 6.09
N HIS A 102 -13.71 2.84 4.81
CA HIS A 102 -14.32 1.62 4.33
C HIS A 102 -13.39 0.41 4.48
N VAL A 103 -12.10 0.55 4.14
CA VAL A 103 -11.11 -0.52 4.31
C VAL A 103 -10.92 -0.86 5.80
N ASN A 104 -10.85 0.12 6.68
CA ASN A 104 -10.81 -0.10 8.13
C ASN A 104 -12.04 -0.88 8.61
N THR A 105 -13.24 -0.47 8.17
CA THR A 105 -14.50 -1.12 8.55
C THR A 105 -14.55 -2.60 8.14
N ILE A 106 -14.17 -2.93 6.89
CA ILE A 106 -14.24 -4.32 6.40
C ILE A 106 -13.14 -5.23 6.94
N ASN A 107 -12.13 -4.64 7.59
CA ASN A 107 -10.99 -5.35 8.18
C ASN A 107 -10.99 -5.36 9.70
N ASP A 108 -11.88 -4.62 10.34
CA ASP A 108 -11.86 -4.38 11.79
C ASP A 108 -10.48 -3.87 12.25
N THR A 109 -9.98 -2.85 11.54
CA THR A 109 -8.70 -2.19 11.81
C THR A 109 -8.89 -0.71 12.05
N SER A 110 -7.88 -0.05 12.64
CA SER A 110 -7.84 1.39 12.84
C SER A 110 -6.39 1.86 12.75
N PHE A 111 -6.08 2.66 11.75
CA PHE A 111 -4.79 3.31 11.57
C PHE A 111 -4.99 4.77 11.15
N GLY A 112 -4.00 5.61 11.47
CA GLY A 112 -3.99 7.01 11.08
C GLY A 112 -3.50 7.21 9.64
N VAL A 113 -3.91 8.30 9.00
CA VAL A 113 -3.37 8.73 7.70
C VAL A 113 -3.10 10.23 7.74
N ASP A 114 -1.88 10.62 7.40
CA ASP A 114 -1.50 12.00 7.17
C ASP A 114 -1.68 12.35 5.69
N TYR A 115 -2.37 13.46 5.41
CA TYR A 115 -2.56 13.93 4.04
C TYR A 115 -1.54 15.04 3.72
N LYS A 116 -0.36 14.63 3.25
CA LYS A 116 0.74 15.53 2.87
C LYS A 116 1.70 14.86 1.89
N ASP A 117 2.53 15.65 1.23
CA ASP A 117 3.60 15.13 0.40
C ASP A 117 4.66 14.47 1.29
N TYR A 118 5.16 13.29 0.91
CA TYR A 118 6.24 12.61 1.62
C TYR A 118 7.55 13.44 1.63
N LYS A 119 7.70 14.40 0.71
CA LYS A 119 8.82 15.34 0.70
C LYS A 119 8.85 16.26 1.92
N ASP A 120 7.68 16.46 2.56
CA ASP A 120 7.54 17.28 3.76
C ASP A 120 7.88 16.54 5.06
N ILE A 121 8.22 15.24 4.96
CA ILE A 121 8.61 14.42 6.11
C ILE A 121 10.04 14.78 6.52
N SER A 122 10.23 15.09 7.80
CA SER A 122 11.55 15.39 8.36
C SER A 122 12.43 14.15 8.48
N SER A 123 13.77 14.35 8.48
CA SER A 123 14.72 13.25 8.69
C SER A 123 14.46 12.48 10.00
N LYS A 124 14.06 13.18 11.06
CA LYS A 124 13.73 12.55 12.34
C LYS A 124 12.52 11.63 12.25
N GLN A 125 11.51 12.01 11.45
CA GLN A 125 10.33 11.17 11.22
C GLN A 125 10.68 9.93 10.37
N TRP A 126 11.53 10.06 9.34
CA TRP A 126 12.01 8.90 8.58
C TRP A 126 12.75 7.88 9.45
N GLN A 127 13.47 8.35 10.47
CA GLN A 127 14.24 7.52 11.39
C GLN A 127 13.40 6.88 12.51
N SER A 128 12.14 7.26 12.65
CA SER A 128 11.27 6.74 13.72
C SER A 128 10.49 5.49 13.36
N TYR A 129 10.60 5.01 12.11
CA TYR A 129 9.90 3.81 11.65
C TYR A 129 10.87 2.66 11.43
N ASP A 130 10.50 1.48 11.90
CA ASP A 130 11.23 0.23 11.67
C ASP A 130 11.04 -0.25 10.22
N LEU A 131 9.87 0.05 9.63
CA LEU A 131 9.51 -0.29 8.27
C LEU A 131 8.92 0.91 7.52
N ILE A 132 9.42 1.17 6.34
CA ILE A 132 8.80 2.09 5.38
C ILE A 132 8.40 1.30 4.15
N THR A 133 7.14 1.40 3.74
CA THR A 133 6.63 0.75 2.54
C THR A 133 6.19 1.77 1.51
N GLY A 134 6.25 1.39 0.24
CA GLY A 134 5.69 2.17 -0.86
C GLY A 134 5.28 1.26 -2.01
N CYS A 135 4.02 1.35 -2.42
CA CYS A 135 3.47 0.52 -3.49
C CYS A 135 3.07 1.39 -4.67
N ASP A 136 3.62 1.10 -5.86
CA ASP A 136 3.34 1.87 -7.09
C ASP A 136 3.73 3.37 -6.99
N ILE A 137 4.75 3.73 -6.22
CA ILE A 137 5.16 5.12 -6.02
C ILE A 137 6.19 5.62 -7.06
N CYS A 138 6.74 4.74 -7.89
CA CYS A 138 7.74 5.08 -8.91
C CYS A 138 7.07 5.46 -10.24
N PHE A 139 6.17 6.46 -10.25
CA PHE A 139 5.46 6.86 -11.49
C PHE A 139 6.27 7.83 -12.36
N TRP A 140 6.94 8.78 -11.73
CA TRP A 140 7.54 9.92 -12.39
C TRP A 140 9.04 9.96 -12.13
N GLU A 141 9.84 10.29 -13.16
CA GLU A 141 11.28 10.39 -13.06
C GLU A 141 11.70 11.41 -11.99
N GLU A 142 10.98 12.52 -11.90
CA GLU A 142 11.24 13.60 -10.93
C GLU A 142 11.02 13.20 -9.47
N GLN A 143 10.40 12.06 -9.23
CA GLN A 143 10.20 11.53 -7.88
C GLN A 143 11.38 10.67 -7.40
N ILE A 144 12.20 10.15 -8.31
CA ILE A 144 13.24 9.16 -7.97
C ILE A 144 14.24 9.73 -6.99
N ASP A 145 14.75 10.94 -7.19
CA ASP A 145 15.68 11.59 -6.26
C ASP A 145 15.06 11.76 -4.85
N SER A 146 13.78 12.05 -4.80
CA SER A 146 13.07 12.20 -3.53
C SER A 146 12.89 10.85 -2.81
N ILE A 147 12.67 9.78 -3.56
CA ILE A 147 12.59 8.41 -3.03
C ILE A 147 13.97 7.97 -2.53
N ILE A 148 15.04 8.24 -3.26
CA ILE A 148 16.43 7.98 -2.83
C ILE A 148 16.75 8.73 -1.54
N ASN A 149 16.41 10.01 -1.47
CA ASN A 149 16.62 10.82 -0.27
C ASN A 149 15.84 10.29 0.94
N MET A 150 14.63 9.76 0.76
CA MET A 150 13.87 9.06 1.80
C MET A 150 14.60 7.78 2.23
N ILE A 151 15.02 6.95 1.27
CA ILE A 151 15.78 5.73 1.53
C ILE A 151 17.04 6.05 2.34
N ASP A 152 17.79 7.09 1.96
CA ASP A 152 19.03 7.47 2.65
C ASP A 152 18.80 7.93 4.10
N LYS A 153 17.64 8.50 4.38
CA LYS A 153 17.29 8.99 5.72
C LYS A 153 16.65 7.93 6.62
N ALA A 154 16.09 6.88 6.04
CA ALA A 154 15.51 5.78 6.78
C ALA A 154 16.58 5.07 7.64
N SER A 155 16.20 4.61 8.84
CA SER A 155 17.06 3.80 9.72
C SER A 155 16.60 2.34 9.81
N GLY A 156 15.40 2.05 9.38
CA GLY A 156 14.83 0.72 9.34
C GLY A 156 14.83 0.10 7.93
N VAL A 157 13.99 -0.89 7.72
CA VAL A 157 13.80 -1.55 6.42
C VAL A 157 12.94 -0.68 5.51
N VAL A 158 13.33 -0.57 4.24
CA VAL A 158 12.50 0.07 3.20
C VAL A 158 12.12 -0.96 2.16
N LEU A 159 10.82 -1.08 1.88
CA LEU A 159 10.27 -1.97 0.86
C LEU A 159 9.50 -1.16 -0.19
N ILE A 160 9.87 -1.32 -1.45
CA ILE A 160 9.18 -0.67 -2.56
C ILE A 160 8.69 -1.72 -3.55
N SER A 161 7.37 -1.79 -3.76
CA SER A 161 6.76 -2.70 -4.72
C SER A 161 6.30 -1.96 -5.97
N ASP A 162 6.66 -2.51 -7.14
CA ASP A 162 6.33 -1.93 -8.45
C ASP A 162 6.12 -3.03 -9.51
N PRO A 163 5.26 -2.83 -10.52
CA PRO A 163 5.12 -3.78 -11.62
C PRO A 163 6.35 -3.88 -12.55
N GLY A 164 7.39 -3.08 -12.31
CA GLY A 164 8.61 -3.05 -13.12
C GLY A 164 8.63 -1.93 -14.14
N ARG A 165 8.19 -0.74 -13.77
CA ARG A 165 8.28 0.48 -14.62
C ARG A 165 9.74 0.85 -14.88
N TYR A 166 9.98 1.58 -15.94
CA TYR A 166 11.31 2.14 -16.24
C TYR A 166 11.91 2.94 -15.06
N THR A 167 11.10 3.77 -14.45
CA THR A 167 11.47 4.59 -13.28
C THR A 167 11.84 3.74 -12.05
N PHE A 168 11.14 2.64 -11.82
CA PHE A 168 11.51 1.67 -10.77
C PHE A 168 12.87 1.03 -11.06
N TRP A 169 13.14 0.64 -12.30
CA TRP A 169 14.46 0.11 -12.68
C TRP A 169 15.57 1.16 -12.59
N HIS A 170 15.23 2.44 -12.81
CA HIS A 170 16.16 3.54 -12.60
C HIS A 170 16.51 3.67 -11.11
N LEU A 171 15.51 3.60 -10.20
CA LEU A 171 15.74 3.55 -8.75
C LEU A 171 16.64 2.37 -8.35
N CYS A 172 16.31 1.14 -8.82
CA CYS A 172 17.09 -0.06 -8.49
C CYS A 172 18.57 0.00 -8.88
N LYS A 173 18.94 0.82 -9.88
CA LYS A 173 20.34 1.03 -10.27
C LYS A 173 21.09 2.00 -9.37
N GLN A 174 20.38 2.81 -8.61
CA GLN A 174 20.96 3.88 -7.79
C GLN A 174 21.05 3.53 -6.31
N VAL A 175 20.34 2.51 -5.86
CA VAL A 175 20.32 2.09 -4.45
C VAL A 175 20.82 0.67 -4.30
N ALA A 176 21.50 0.37 -3.19
CA ALA A 176 21.88 -0.97 -2.82
C ALA A 176 20.68 -1.66 -2.15
N GLY A 177 20.27 -2.82 -2.64
CA GLY A 177 19.14 -3.58 -2.10
C GLY A 177 18.97 -4.93 -2.78
N ASN A 178 18.11 -5.76 -2.21
CA ASN A 178 17.74 -7.06 -2.76
C ASN A 178 16.47 -6.91 -3.60
N LEU A 179 16.46 -7.50 -4.78
CA LEU A 179 15.32 -7.46 -5.68
C LEU A 179 14.64 -8.83 -5.70
N HIS A 180 13.33 -8.86 -5.44
CA HIS A 180 12.52 -10.06 -5.44
C HIS A 180 11.48 -9.99 -6.56
N ASP A 181 11.47 -10.99 -7.44
CA ASP A 181 10.42 -11.18 -8.47
C ASP A 181 9.28 -12.00 -7.86
N ILE A 182 8.10 -11.41 -7.81
CA ILE A 182 6.93 -11.99 -7.14
C ILE A 182 5.80 -12.19 -8.14
N THR A 183 5.32 -13.43 -8.22
CA THR A 183 4.09 -13.75 -8.94
C THR A 183 3.07 -14.31 -7.97
N ILE A 184 1.89 -13.70 -7.95
CA ILE A 184 0.72 -14.16 -7.22
C ILE A 184 -0.35 -14.67 -8.20
N TYR A 185 -1.14 -15.64 -7.76
CA TYR A 185 -2.23 -16.23 -8.57
C TYR A 185 -3.61 -15.93 -7.97
N THR A 186 -3.65 -15.72 -6.67
CA THR A 186 -4.85 -15.41 -5.90
C THR A 186 -4.63 -14.15 -5.07
N PRO A 187 -5.63 -13.32 -4.86
CA PRO A 187 -7.02 -13.38 -5.33
C PRO A 187 -7.20 -13.02 -6.82
N ARG A 188 -6.15 -12.57 -7.48
CA ARG A 188 -6.03 -12.36 -8.94
C ARG A 188 -4.58 -12.50 -9.36
N LYS A 189 -4.35 -12.95 -10.60
CA LYS A 189 -2.99 -13.05 -11.12
C LYS A 189 -2.35 -11.66 -11.23
N ALA A 190 -1.18 -11.52 -10.64
CA ALA A 190 -0.34 -10.33 -10.78
C ALA A 190 1.14 -10.72 -10.67
N GLN A 191 1.99 -9.97 -11.34
CA GLN A 191 3.43 -10.06 -11.26
C GLN A 191 4.02 -8.67 -11.04
N GLY A 192 5.10 -8.60 -10.31
CA GLY A 192 5.87 -7.39 -10.05
C GLY A 192 7.07 -7.70 -9.16
N TYR A 193 7.66 -6.65 -8.64
CA TYR A 193 8.92 -6.72 -7.92
C TYR A 193 8.79 -6.07 -6.56
N VAL A 194 9.59 -6.54 -5.62
CA VAL A 194 9.82 -5.86 -4.33
C VAL A 194 11.32 -5.59 -4.22
N LEU A 195 11.66 -4.33 -4.09
CA LEU A 195 13.01 -3.87 -3.74
C LEU A 195 13.08 -3.74 -2.23
N GLU A 196 13.96 -4.53 -1.61
CA GLU A 196 14.22 -4.55 -0.18
C GLU A 196 15.54 -3.87 0.13
N ILE A 197 15.52 -2.85 0.99
CA ILE A 197 16.71 -2.13 1.48
C ILE A 197 16.74 -2.28 2.99
N VAL A 198 17.79 -2.89 3.53
CA VAL A 198 18.04 -3.05 4.97
C VAL A 198 19.14 -2.07 5.37
N LYS A 199 18.89 -1.29 6.44
CA LYS A 199 19.84 -0.29 6.96
C LYS A 199 20.64 -0.84 8.16
#